data_d3f1084288c42f8091b14e6a3f846b8f
#
_entry.id   d3f1084288c42f8091b14e6a3f846b8f
#
_cell.length_a   1.000
_cell.length_b   1.000
_cell.length_c   1.000
_cell.angle_alpha   90.00
_cell.angle_beta   90.00
_cell.angle_gamma   90.00
#
_symmetry.space_group_name_H-M   'P 1'
#
loop_
_entity.id
_entity.type
_entity.pdbx_description
1 polymer ?
#
loop_
_entity_poly.entity_id
_entity_poly.type
_entity_poly.pdbx_seq_one_letter_code
_entity_poly.pdbx_strand_id
1 'polypeptide(L)'
;MHLPARRRSRSARRARASLLLLIALLATACSTATTSGSPARAEPGYAVPPIVGTTLDGKPFDLATYRGKPVIVNFWASWCGPCQAEFPEFTKVLADHAADGLTIVGVVYQDSASAAESFASSHGGTWPNVVDPSGALASAYTVVAPPQTYFIDRSGILRSRQIGGPITDADLSRQFAAILP
;
A
#
# COMPACT_ATOMS: atom_id res chain seq x y z
N MET A 1 10.45 32.11 -84.39
CA MET A 1 11.02 32.25 -83.04
C MET A 1 10.17 31.38 -82.12
N HIS A 2 10.55 30.09 -81.88
CA HIS A 2 9.79 29.13 -81.08
C HIS A 2 10.47 28.97 -79.72
N LEU A 3 9.77 29.30 -78.68
CA LEU A 3 10.20 29.05 -77.29
C LEU A 3 9.78 27.62 -76.85
N PRO A 4 10.64 26.82 -76.22
CA PRO A 4 10.32 25.50 -75.78
C PRO A 4 9.56 25.49 -74.43
N ALA A 5 8.51 24.71 -74.33
CA ALA A 5 7.72 24.50 -73.13
C ALA A 5 8.51 23.73 -72.07
N ARG A 6 8.64 24.30 -70.85
CA ARG A 6 9.22 23.65 -69.66
C ARG A 6 8.34 22.47 -69.22
N ARG A 7 8.80 21.24 -69.41
CA ARG A 7 8.24 20.02 -68.79
C ARG A 7 8.51 20.07 -67.26
N ARG A 8 7.49 20.39 -66.48
CA ARG A 8 7.57 20.23 -65.00
C ARG A 8 7.55 18.76 -64.67
N SER A 9 8.63 18.27 -64.08
CA SER A 9 8.85 16.88 -63.65
C SER A 9 7.82 16.45 -62.61
N ARG A 10 7.11 15.35 -62.95
CA ARG A 10 6.14 14.67 -62.02
C ARG A 10 6.84 13.97 -60.84
N SER A 11 8.14 13.90 -60.83
CA SER A 11 8.97 13.26 -59.79
C SER A 11 9.01 14.04 -58.45
N ALA A 12 8.96 15.38 -58.51
CA ALA A 12 9.01 16.21 -57.30
C ALA A 12 7.78 16.15 -56.41
N ARG A 13 6.62 15.78 -56.96
CA ARG A 13 5.39 15.65 -56.21
C ARG A 13 5.30 14.32 -55.44
N ARG A 14 5.89 13.24 -55.97
CA ARG A 14 5.90 11.92 -55.34
C ARG A 14 6.87 11.86 -54.13
N ALA A 15 8.00 12.55 -54.21
CA ALA A 15 8.96 12.63 -53.10
C ALA A 15 8.44 13.41 -51.88
N ARG A 16 7.63 14.46 -52.13
CA ARG A 16 7.01 15.23 -51.01
C ARG A 16 5.86 14.50 -50.32
N ALA A 17 5.10 13.68 -51.05
CA ALA A 17 4.01 12.87 -50.48
C ALA A 17 4.57 11.74 -49.61
N SER A 18 5.69 11.09 -50.00
CA SER A 18 6.33 10.03 -49.23
C SER A 18 7.00 10.54 -47.95
N LEU A 19 7.56 11.75 -47.97
CA LEU A 19 8.18 12.35 -46.79
C LEU A 19 7.16 12.77 -45.73
N LEU A 20 5.98 13.25 -46.11
CA LEU A 20 4.90 13.59 -45.20
C LEU A 20 4.25 12.34 -44.57
N LEU A 21 4.21 11.20 -45.26
CA LEU A 21 3.70 9.95 -44.72
C LEU A 21 4.64 9.32 -43.69
N LEU A 22 5.96 9.49 -43.84
CA LEU A 22 6.95 9.01 -42.87
C LEU A 22 6.94 9.84 -41.56
N ILE A 23 6.64 11.11 -41.61
CA ILE A 23 6.57 11.98 -40.42
C ILE A 23 5.31 11.69 -39.60
N ALA A 24 4.23 11.25 -40.22
CA ALA A 24 2.98 10.92 -39.54
C ALA A 24 3.05 9.60 -38.73
N LEU A 25 3.99 8.69 -39.02
CA LEU A 25 4.14 7.41 -38.30
C LEU A 25 5.00 7.51 -37.04
N LEU A 26 5.72 8.61 -36.82
CA LEU A 26 6.59 8.79 -35.63
C LEU A 26 5.91 9.49 -34.45
N ALA A 27 4.64 9.88 -34.58
CA ALA A 27 3.89 10.59 -33.53
C ALA A 27 3.08 9.68 -32.59
N THR A 28 3.13 8.35 -32.75
CA THR A 28 2.56 7.38 -31.79
C THR A 28 3.61 6.88 -30.79
N ALA A 29 4.51 7.75 -30.34
CA ALA A 29 5.38 7.46 -29.21
C ALA A 29 4.56 7.58 -27.92
N CYS A 30 4.19 6.43 -27.39
CA CYS A 30 3.95 6.10 -25.99
C CYS A 30 3.84 7.28 -25.02
N SER A 31 2.63 7.76 -24.82
CA SER A 31 2.30 8.40 -23.54
C SER A 31 2.22 7.29 -22.48
N THR A 32 3.37 6.78 -22.03
CA THR A 32 3.46 6.20 -20.71
C THR A 32 3.27 7.36 -19.76
N ALA A 33 2.04 7.58 -19.32
CA ALA A 33 1.75 8.44 -18.20
C ALA A 33 2.49 7.83 -16.99
N THR A 34 3.71 8.27 -16.76
CA THR A 34 4.38 8.08 -15.49
C THR A 34 3.58 8.93 -14.50
N THR A 35 2.62 8.30 -13.84
CA THR A 35 1.95 8.90 -12.69
C THR A 35 3.02 9.03 -11.62
N SER A 36 3.74 10.15 -11.60
CA SER A 36 4.54 10.59 -10.46
C SER A 36 3.54 10.97 -9.37
N GLY A 37 2.85 9.98 -8.82
CA GLY A 37 2.10 10.14 -7.59
C GLY A 37 3.10 10.40 -6.48
N SER A 38 2.93 11.48 -5.73
CA SER A 38 3.48 11.60 -4.38
C SER A 38 3.26 10.26 -3.67
N PRO A 39 4.21 9.76 -2.86
CA PRO A 39 4.01 8.51 -2.14
C PRO A 39 2.68 8.60 -1.41
N ALA A 40 1.79 7.64 -1.71
CA ALA A 40 0.47 7.60 -1.12
C ALA A 40 0.62 7.59 0.40
N ARG A 41 0.03 8.56 1.07
CA ARG A 41 -0.06 8.58 2.53
C ARG A 41 -1.31 7.82 2.96
N ALA A 42 -1.26 7.19 4.13
CA ALA A 42 -2.40 6.49 4.69
C ALA A 42 -3.46 7.50 5.16
N GLU A 43 -4.45 7.78 4.30
CA GLU A 43 -5.57 8.68 4.60
C GLU A 43 -6.91 7.98 4.40
N PRO A 44 -7.91 8.19 5.31
CA PRO A 44 -9.24 7.62 5.14
C PRO A 44 -9.88 7.99 3.80
N GLY A 45 -10.49 6.99 3.15
CA GLY A 45 -11.10 7.14 1.82
C GLY A 45 -10.17 6.80 0.65
N TYR A 46 -8.89 6.58 0.88
CA TYR A 46 -7.90 6.27 -0.15
C TYR A 46 -7.30 4.88 0.03
N ALA A 47 -6.74 4.35 -1.06
CA ALA A 47 -5.97 3.11 -1.00
C ALA A 47 -4.74 3.31 -0.09
N VAL A 48 -4.48 2.30 0.76
CA VAL A 48 -3.33 2.36 1.66
C VAL A 48 -2.00 2.26 0.92
N PRO A 49 -0.93 2.86 1.45
CA PRO A 49 0.42 2.60 0.97
C PRO A 49 0.75 1.10 1.01
N PRO A 50 1.58 0.59 0.10
CA PRO A 50 2.00 -0.80 0.14
C PRO A 50 2.80 -1.10 1.42
N ILE A 51 2.59 -2.30 1.99
CA ILE A 51 3.47 -2.88 3.00
C ILE A 51 4.13 -4.09 2.36
N VAL A 52 5.39 -3.95 2.01
CA VAL A 52 6.21 -5.03 1.45
C VAL A 52 7.48 -5.13 2.30
N GLY A 53 7.85 -6.34 2.71
CA GLY A 53 9.01 -6.52 3.56
C GLY A 53 9.22 -7.96 4.00
N THR A 54 9.83 -8.13 5.16
CA THR A 54 10.09 -9.43 5.79
C THR A 54 9.43 -9.45 7.16
N THR A 55 8.79 -10.56 7.50
CA THR A 55 8.20 -10.79 8.82
C THR A 55 9.26 -11.19 9.86
N LEU A 56 8.92 -11.15 11.15
CA LEU A 56 9.79 -11.58 12.22
C LEU A 56 10.28 -13.03 12.05
N ASP A 57 9.44 -13.92 11.50
CA ASP A 57 9.80 -15.31 11.19
C ASP A 57 10.58 -15.48 9.87
N GLY A 58 11.06 -14.37 9.28
CA GLY A 58 11.93 -14.36 8.10
C GLY A 58 11.23 -14.57 6.75
N LYS A 59 9.90 -14.62 6.71
CA LYS A 59 9.15 -14.83 5.47
C LYS A 59 8.92 -13.53 4.70
N PRO A 60 8.88 -13.57 3.35
CA PRO A 60 8.48 -12.42 2.56
C PRO A 60 7.01 -12.09 2.81
N PHE A 61 6.70 -10.81 2.88
CA PHE A 61 5.35 -10.28 3.10
C PHE A 61 4.99 -9.24 2.06
N ASP A 62 3.76 -9.29 1.57
CA ASP A 62 3.14 -8.27 0.73
C ASP A 62 1.66 -8.12 1.11
N LEU A 63 1.28 -6.93 1.60
CA LEU A 63 -0.11 -6.60 1.95
C LEU A 63 -1.08 -6.77 0.78
N ALA A 64 -0.62 -6.61 -0.47
CA ALA A 64 -1.46 -6.79 -1.64
C ALA A 64 -2.06 -8.21 -1.76
N THR A 65 -1.44 -9.22 -1.17
CA THR A 65 -1.94 -10.61 -1.15
C THR A 65 -3.19 -10.79 -0.29
N TYR A 66 -3.53 -9.79 0.53
CA TYR A 66 -4.72 -9.79 1.38
C TYR A 66 -5.92 -9.05 0.77
N ARG A 67 -5.84 -8.61 -0.49
CA ARG A 67 -7.00 -8.06 -1.21
C ARG A 67 -8.19 -9.02 -1.15
N GLY A 68 -9.39 -8.48 -0.95
CA GLY A 68 -10.61 -9.26 -0.72
C GLY A 68 -10.87 -9.62 0.74
N LYS A 69 -9.95 -9.31 1.66
CA LYS A 69 -10.09 -9.50 3.10
C LYS A 69 -10.09 -8.17 3.83
N PRO A 70 -10.86 -8.04 4.93
CA PRO A 70 -10.69 -6.91 5.85
C PRO A 70 -9.35 -7.06 6.58
N VAL A 71 -8.61 -5.97 6.73
CA VAL A 71 -7.28 -5.98 7.35
C VAL A 71 -7.18 -4.91 8.42
N ILE A 72 -6.61 -5.27 9.56
CA ILE A 72 -6.11 -4.33 10.56
C ILE A 72 -4.58 -4.26 10.43
N VAL A 73 -4.03 -3.07 10.25
CA VAL A 73 -2.59 -2.84 10.34
C VAL A 73 -2.31 -2.11 11.65
N ASN A 74 -1.50 -2.72 12.52
CA ASN A 74 -1.10 -2.15 13.81
C ASN A 74 0.41 -1.89 13.84
N PHE A 75 0.80 -0.64 14.05
CA PHE A 75 2.19 -0.25 14.33
C PHE A 75 2.43 -0.33 15.83
N TRP A 76 3.38 -1.16 16.23
CA TRP A 76 3.64 -1.50 17.63
C TRP A 76 5.14 -1.70 17.92
N ALA A 77 5.50 -1.77 19.20
CA ALA A 77 6.85 -2.11 19.66
C ALA A 77 6.80 -2.86 20.99
N SER A 78 7.82 -3.66 21.30
CA SER A 78 7.90 -4.40 22.55
C SER A 78 8.05 -3.50 23.79
N TRP A 79 8.65 -2.34 23.62
CA TRP A 79 8.81 -1.32 24.67
C TRP A 79 7.58 -0.43 24.87
N CYS A 80 6.54 -0.59 24.06
CA CYS A 80 5.33 0.22 24.07
C CYS A 80 4.30 -0.34 25.06
N GLY A 81 4.18 0.24 26.24
CA GLY A 81 3.23 -0.22 27.28
C GLY A 81 1.79 -0.32 26.82
N PRO A 82 1.19 0.71 26.16
CA PRO A 82 -0.15 0.62 25.61
C PRO A 82 -0.31 -0.50 24.58
N CYS A 83 0.72 -0.80 23.76
CA CYS A 83 0.67 -1.88 22.78
C CYS A 83 0.48 -3.25 23.45
N GLN A 84 1.05 -3.44 24.65
CA GLN A 84 0.89 -4.69 25.41
C GLN A 84 -0.59 -4.93 25.76
N ALA A 85 -1.33 -3.88 26.10
CA ALA A 85 -2.74 -3.98 26.43
C ALA A 85 -3.65 -4.26 25.21
N GLU A 86 -3.19 -3.95 23.99
CA GLU A 86 -3.96 -4.20 22.75
C GLU A 86 -3.91 -5.65 22.26
N PHE A 87 -2.82 -6.38 22.53
CA PHE A 87 -2.62 -7.73 21.99
C PHE A 87 -3.74 -8.72 22.37
N PRO A 88 -4.23 -8.77 23.63
CA PRO A 88 -5.37 -9.60 23.97
C PRO A 88 -6.63 -9.25 23.19
N GLU A 89 -6.89 -7.95 22.98
CA GLU A 89 -8.05 -7.47 22.22
C GLU A 89 -7.95 -7.90 20.75
N PHE A 90 -6.76 -7.77 20.14
CA PHE A 90 -6.51 -8.25 18.79
C PHE A 90 -6.65 -9.77 18.66
N THR A 91 -6.17 -10.53 19.64
CA THR A 91 -6.35 -11.99 19.67
C THR A 91 -7.83 -12.38 19.70
N LYS A 92 -8.60 -11.71 20.57
CA LYS A 92 -10.04 -11.93 20.69
C LYS A 92 -10.76 -11.60 19.39
N VAL A 93 -10.54 -10.43 18.82
CA VAL A 93 -11.24 -9.98 17.61
C VAL A 93 -10.88 -10.84 16.40
N LEU A 94 -9.64 -11.30 16.29
CA LEU A 94 -9.23 -12.21 15.23
C LEU A 94 -10.00 -13.55 15.31
N ALA A 95 -10.21 -14.07 16.53
CA ALA A 95 -11.00 -15.28 16.76
C ALA A 95 -12.49 -15.05 16.45
N ASP A 96 -13.08 -13.96 16.92
CA ASP A 96 -14.49 -13.63 16.74
C ASP A 96 -14.87 -13.41 15.26
N HIS A 97 -13.93 -12.89 14.45
CA HIS A 97 -14.12 -12.57 13.03
C HIS A 97 -13.34 -13.47 12.06
N ALA A 98 -12.95 -14.66 12.51
CA ALA A 98 -12.25 -15.63 11.65
C ALA A 98 -13.10 -16.02 10.42
N ALA A 99 -14.42 -16.15 10.57
CA ALA A 99 -15.35 -16.47 9.48
C ALA A 99 -15.46 -15.33 8.44
N ASP A 100 -15.23 -14.09 8.85
CA ASP A 100 -15.21 -12.91 7.96
C ASP A 100 -13.92 -12.81 7.16
N GLY A 101 -12.93 -13.63 7.48
CA GLY A 101 -11.59 -13.62 6.87
C GLY A 101 -10.73 -12.45 7.34
N LEU A 102 -11.04 -11.89 8.52
CA LEU A 102 -10.25 -10.83 9.11
C LEU A 102 -8.77 -11.24 9.22
N THR A 103 -7.90 -10.31 8.92
CA THR A 103 -6.45 -10.46 9.08
C THR A 103 -5.90 -9.28 9.85
N ILE A 104 -4.96 -9.55 10.74
CA ILE A 104 -4.15 -8.53 11.43
C ILE A 104 -2.73 -8.59 10.85
N VAL A 105 -2.13 -7.43 10.68
CA VAL A 105 -0.72 -7.27 10.26
C VAL A 105 -0.07 -6.32 11.25
N GLY A 106 0.92 -6.79 11.97
CA GLY A 106 1.78 -5.95 12.79
C GLY A 106 2.89 -5.31 11.96
N VAL A 107 3.25 -4.08 12.26
CA VAL A 107 4.47 -3.44 11.77
C VAL A 107 5.30 -3.04 12.98
N VAL A 108 6.50 -3.59 13.06
CA VAL A 108 7.42 -3.39 14.19
C VAL A 108 8.09 -2.02 14.07
N TYR A 109 7.76 -1.12 14.99
CA TYR A 109 8.20 0.27 14.95
C TYR A 109 9.45 0.47 15.82
N GLN A 110 10.57 0.83 15.20
CA GLN A 110 11.84 1.19 15.89
C GLN A 110 12.21 0.24 17.04
N ASP A 111 12.20 -1.05 16.77
CA ASP A 111 12.48 -2.09 17.75
C ASP A 111 13.43 -3.16 17.19
N SER A 112 14.09 -3.90 18.04
CA SER A 112 14.89 -5.05 17.61
C SER A 112 13.98 -6.23 17.25
N ALA A 113 14.34 -6.95 16.18
CA ALA A 113 13.56 -8.12 15.78
C ALA A 113 13.44 -9.16 16.90
N SER A 114 14.51 -9.38 17.69
CA SER A 114 14.50 -10.34 18.79
C SER A 114 13.59 -9.94 19.95
N ALA A 115 13.56 -8.66 20.33
CA ALA A 115 12.67 -8.18 21.37
C ALA A 115 11.20 -8.24 20.91
N ALA A 116 10.95 -7.82 19.66
CA ALA A 116 9.63 -7.88 19.06
C ALA A 116 9.11 -9.33 18.93
N GLU A 117 9.95 -10.27 18.50
CA GLU A 117 9.60 -11.69 18.39
C GLU A 117 9.26 -12.30 19.78
N SER A 118 10.09 -12.04 20.77
CA SER A 118 9.84 -12.51 22.15
C SER A 118 8.54 -11.95 22.70
N PHE A 119 8.29 -10.66 22.44
CA PHE A 119 7.06 -10.01 22.87
C PHE A 119 5.84 -10.61 22.17
N ALA A 120 5.81 -10.66 20.82
CA ALA A 120 4.70 -11.20 20.05
C ALA A 120 4.35 -12.64 20.48
N SER A 121 5.37 -13.48 20.65
CA SER A 121 5.20 -14.87 21.09
C SER A 121 4.59 -14.99 22.48
N SER A 122 4.99 -14.13 23.43
CA SER A 122 4.49 -14.17 24.81
C SER A 122 3.10 -13.54 24.98
N HIS A 123 2.65 -12.72 24.04
CA HIS A 123 1.36 -12.02 24.11
C HIS A 123 0.32 -12.50 23.07
N GLY A 124 0.55 -13.67 22.44
CA GLY A 124 -0.42 -14.27 21.52
C GLY A 124 -0.48 -13.61 20.14
N GLY A 125 0.55 -12.88 19.74
CA GLY A 125 0.66 -12.23 18.42
C GLY A 125 0.96 -13.21 17.30
N THR A 126 -0.04 -14.00 16.89
CA THR A 126 0.09 -15.08 15.89
C THR A 126 -0.01 -14.59 14.44
N TRP A 127 -0.30 -13.32 14.23
CA TRP A 127 -0.39 -12.69 12.91
C TRP A 127 0.99 -12.30 12.35
N PRO A 128 1.09 -12.06 11.04
CA PRO A 128 2.34 -11.57 10.44
C PRO A 128 2.80 -10.24 11.06
N ASN A 129 4.05 -10.19 11.50
CA ASN A 129 4.67 -8.98 12.04
C ASN A 129 5.84 -8.59 11.15
N VAL A 130 5.68 -7.51 10.37
CA VAL A 130 6.66 -7.03 9.38
C VAL A 130 7.66 -6.13 10.07
N VAL A 131 8.95 -6.34 9.84
CA VAL A 131 10.00 -5.47 10.37
C VAL A 131 10.18 -4.22 9.49
N ASP A 132 10.33 -3.06 10.12
CA ASP A 132 10.55 -1.77 9.44
C ASP A 132 11.87 -1.10 9.89
N PRO A 133 13.03 -1.69 9.56
CA PRO A 133 14.32 -1.22 10.07
C PRO A 133 14.70 0.17 9.55
N SER A 134 14.16 0.58 8.41
CA SER A 134 14.40 1.90 7.82
C SER A 134 13.42 2.97 8.26
N GLY A 135 12.29 2.60 8.91
CA GLY A 135 11.18 3.48 9.21
C GLY A 135 10.38 3.93 7.98
N ALA A 136 10.58 3.26 6.84
CA ALA A 136 9.92 3.64 5.58
C ALA A 136 8.41 3.38 5.63
N LEU A 137 7.98 2.25 6.22
CA LEU A 137 6.58 1.93 6.40
C LEU A 137 5.93 2.91 7.38
N ALA A 138 6.57 3.17 8.52
CA ALA A 138 6.11 4.16 9.49
C ALA A 138 5.94 5.56 8.85
N SER A 139 6.89 5.97 8.03
CA SER A 139 6.83 7.25 7.30
C SER A 139 5.66 7.30 6.31
N ALA A 140 5.44 6.25 5.51
CA ALA A 140 4.34 6.16 4.56
C ALA A 140 2.96 6.21 5.25
N TYR A 141 2.86 5.63 6.43
CA TYR A 141 1.64 5.64 7.25
C TYR A 141 1.57 6.85 8.20
N THR A 142 2.54 7.76 8.17
CA THR A 142 2.63 8.94 9.05
C THR A 142 2.67 8.60 10.54
N VAL A 143 3.25 7.45 10.89
CA VAL A 143 3.40 7.01 12.28
C VAL A 143 4.55 7.75 12.93
N VAL A 144 4.27 8.44 14.03
CA VAL A 144 5.27 9.18 14.83
C VAL A 144 5.57 8.48 16.16
N ALA A 145 4.64 7.67 16.65
CA ALA A 145 4.79 6.84 17.85
C ALA A 145 3.75 5.73 17.86
N PRO A 146 4.06 4.52 18.39
CA PRO A 146 3.08 3.46 18.60
C PRO A 146 2.24 3.70 19.87
N PRO A 147 1.04 3.07 20.00
CA PRO A 147 0.38 2.31 18.95
C PRO A 147 -0.33 3.22 17.94
N GLN A 148 -0.41 2.78 16.70
CA GLN A 148 -1.33 3.34 15.71
C GLN A 148 -1.95 2.20 14.90
N THR A 149 -3.28 2.21 14.77
CA THR A 149 -4.04 1.14 14.16
C THR A 149 -4.87 1.65 12.99
N TYR A 150 -4.80 0.97 11.85
CA TYR A 150 -5.40 1.32 10.57
C TYR A 150 -6.38 0.23 10.16
N PHE A 151 -7.62 0.60 9.83
CA PHE A 151 -8.70 -0.30 9.46
C PHE A 151 -8.95 -0.22 7.95
N ILE A 152 -8.72 -1.33 7.26
CA ILE A 152 -8.67 -1.41 5.80
C ILE A 152 -9.74 -2.37 5.33
N ASP A 153 -10.56 -1.94 4.38
CA ASP A 153 -11.60 -2.78 3.82
C ASP A 153 -11.08 -3.79 2.78
N ARG A 154 -11.97 -4.64 2.29
CA ARG A 154 -11.67 -5.68 1.27
C ARG A 154 -11.12 -5.11 -0.04
N SER A 155 -11.43 -3.86 -0.36
CA SER A 155 -10.90 -3.15 -1.54
C SER A 155 -9.51 -2.55 -1.29
N GLY A 156 -9.00 -2.63 -0.04
CA GLY A 156 -7.73 -2.04 0.37
C GLY A 156 -7.80 -0.53 0.56
N ILE A 157 -8.99 -0.01 0.84
CA ILE A 157 -9.20 1.40 1.18
C ILE A 157 -9.15 1.55 2.70
N LEU A 158 -8.40 2.54 3.16
CA LEU A 158 -8.41 2.93 4.58
C LEU A 158 -9.75 3.53 4.94
N ARG A 159 -10.44 2.94 5.90
CA ARG A 159 -11.74 3.43 6.38
C ARG A 159 -11.59 4.32 7.61
N SER A 160 -10.69 3.95 8.50
CA SER A 160 -10.43 4.70 9.71
C SER A 160 -9.06 4.38 10.29
N ARG A 161 -8.60 5.19 11.24
CA ARG A 161 -7.41 4.95 12.03
C ARG A 161 -7.59 5.38 13.46
N GLN A 162 -6.91 4.70 14.39
CA GLN A 162 -6.78 5.10 15.77
C GLN A 162 -5.32 5.42 16.08
N ILE A 163 -5.10 6.55 16.75
CA ILE A 163 -3.77 7.06 17.09
C ILE A 163 -3.68 7.15 18.61
N GLY A 164 -2.71 6.44 19.18
CA GLY A 164 -2.42 6.42 20.60
C GLY A 164 -3.44 5.67 21.45
N GLY A 165 -3.13 5.46 22.72
CA GLY A 165 -3.91 4.72 23.70
C GLY A 165 -4.01 3.23 23.38
N PRO A 166 -4.38 2.38 24.33
CA PRO A 166 -4.77 1.02 23.97
C PRO A 166 -6.13 1.04 23.27
N ILE A 167 -6.26 0.26 22.18
CA ILE A 167 -7.55 0.06 21.54
C ILE A 167 -8.42 -0.83 22.43
N THR A 168 -9.70 -0.49 22.55
CA THR A 168 -10.65 -1.26 23.36
C THR A 168 -11.57 -2.12 22.49
N ASP A 169 -12.26 -3.10 23.07
CA ASP A 169 -13.27 -3.90 22.39
C ASP A 169 -14.37 -3.02 21.76
N ALA A 170 -14.79 -1.95 22.46
CA ALA A 170 -15.76 -0.99 21.94
C ALA A 170 -15.23 -0.18 20.74
N ASP A 171 -13.93 0.14 20.72
CA ASP A 171 -13.28 0.79 19.58
C ASP A 171 -13.23 -0.16 18.39
N LEU A 172 -12.80 -1.40 18.60
CA LEU A 172 -12.74 -2.42 17.58
C LEU A 172 -14.13 -2.67 16.97
N SER A 173 -15.17 -2.86 17.78
CA SER A 173 -16.55 -3.09 17.32
C SER A 173 -17.05 -1.96 16.42
N ARG A 174 -16.78 -0.70 16.76
CA ARG A 174 -17.14 0.46 15.93
C ARG A 174 -16.40 0.47 14.59
N GLN A 175 -15.12 0.16 14.60
CA GLN A 175 -14.27 0.20 13.41
C GLN A 175 -14.57 -0.95 12.46
N PHE A 176 -14.97 -2.11 12.99
CA PHE A 176 -15.35 -3.27 12.19
C PHE A 176 -16.53 -3.02 11.28
N ALA A 177 -17.55 -2.33 11.75
CA ALA A 177 -18.71 -1.99 10.93
C ALA A 177 -18.34 -1.29 9.61
N ALA A 178 -17.17 -0.64 9.57
CA ALA A 178 -16.69 0.08 8.38
C ALA A 178 -15.88 -0.79 7.40
N ILE A 179 -15.35 -1.95 7.82
CA ILE A 179 -14.43 -2.74 6.99
C ILE A 179 -14.95 -4.14 6.62
N LEU A 180 -16.02 -4.62 7.26
CA LEU A 180 -16.56 -5.98 7.03
C LEU A 180 -17.41 -6.14 5.77
N PRO A 181 -18.29 -5.24 5.35
CA PRO A 181 -19.17 -5.40 4.17
C PRO A 181 -18.46 -5.52 2.85
#